data_2ca4e605cd18379e8f6f26ab635e9978
#
_entry.id   2ca4e605cd18379e8f6f26ab635e9978
#
_cell.length_a   1.000
_cell.length_b   1.000
_cell.length_c   1.000
_cell.angle_alpha   90.00
_cell.angle_beta   90.00
_cell.angle_gamma   90.00
#
_symmetry.space_group_name_H-M   'P 1'
#
loop_
_entity.id
_entity.type
_entity.pdbx_description
1 polymer ?
#
loop_
_entity_poly.entity_id
_entity_poly.type
_entity_poly.pdbx_seq_one_letter_code
_entity_poly.pdbx_strand_id
1 'polypeptide(L)'
;GIFLTTVHTLASGSSGNAAVLSCGDTHLLIDAGISCRRITAALKELGLTPADLTAILITHTHSDHISGLNTLLKKTTCPLLATPRTCRELSCRVEGIDTRLMGLDSPITLGEIDMQPIPTSHDAPGSCGWRLDTESGSVGFLTDTGYVTDEALDLLPGVDFVILESNHDVESLCSGPYPYYLKQRILGLQGHLCNEDAAQFAVTLAENGASDIVLAHLSRDNNTPTMALNA
;
A
#
# COMPACT_ATOMS: atom_id res chain seq x y z
N GLY A 1 4.82 26.94 -10.58
CA GLY A 1 3.59 26.74 -9.80
C GLY A 1 3.69 25.50 -8.97
N ILE A 2 2.95 25.41 -7.86
CA ILE A 2 2.89 24.22 -7.02
C ILE A 2 2.00 23.18 -7.73
N PHE A 3 2.50 21.96 -7.91
CA PHE A 3 1.74 20.87 -8.47
C PHE A 3 0.83 20.24 -7.41
N LEU A 4 -0.42 19.99 -7.76
CA LEU A 4 -1.37 19.31 -6.89
C LEU A 4 -1.01 17.82 -6.79
N THR A 5 -0.99 17.29 -5.58
CA THR A 5 -0.85 15.85 -5.33
C THR A 5 -2.21 15.19 -5.36
N THR A 6 -2.34 14.10 -6.11
CA THR A 6 -3.55 13.28 -6.19
C THR A 6 -3.27 11.84 -5.87
N VAL A 7 -4.24 11.18 -5.23
CA VAL A 7 -4.19 9.74 -4.91
C VAL A 7 -5.46 9.07 -5.42
N HIS A 8 -5.30 8.00 -6.18
CA HIS A 8 -6.40 7.19 -6.71
C HIS A 8 -6.21 5.73 -6.33
N THR A 9 -7.11 5.18 -5.54
CA THR A 9 -7.15 3.75 -5.27
C THR A 9 -7.82 3.04 -6.44
N LEU A 10 -7.07 2.18 -7.13
CA LEU A 10 -7.59 1.39 -8.26
C LEU A 10 -8.30 0.13 -7.80
N ALA A 11 -7.79 -0.50 -6.75
CA ALA A 11 -8.36 -1.66 -6.09
C ALA A 11 -7.82 -1.78 -4.66
N SER A 12 -8.61 -2.35 -3.76
CA SER A 12 -8.24 -2.61 -2.38
C SER A 12 -8.95 -3.86 -1.85
N GLY A 13 -8.22 -4.71 -1.15
CA GLY A 13 -8.74 -5.93 -0.53
C GLY A 13 -8.00 -7.20 -0.92
N SER A 14 -8.51 -8.35 -0.49
CA SER A 14 -7.87 -9.65 -0.71
C SER A 14 -7.85 -10.13 -2.18
N SER A 15 -8.65 -9.51 -3.04
CA SER A 15 -8.70 -9.84 -4.48
C SER A 15 -7.76 -9.03 -5.34
N GLY A 16 -7.12 -7.99 -4.80
CA GLY A 16 -6.14 -7.20 -5.51
C GLY A 16 -6.01 -5.78 -4.98
N ASN A 17 -4.79 -5.26 -5.04
CA ASN A 17 -4.42 -3.95 -4.52
C ASN A 17 -3.57 -3.19 -5.54
N ALA A 18 -3.95 -1.97 -5.81
CA ALA A 18 -3.18 -1.03 -6.62
C ALA A 18 -3.67 0.40 -6.37
N ALA A 19 -2.77 1.35 -6.32
CA ALA A 19 -3.08 2.77 -6.21
C ALA A 19 -2.11 3.61 -7.03
N VAL A 20 -2.54 4.80 -7.44
CA VAL A 20 -1.72 5.76 -8.18
C VAL A 20 -1.60 7.05 -7.38
N LEU A 21 -0.38 7.51 -7.16
CA LEU A 21 -0.10 8.83 -6.64
C LEU A 21 0.60 9.66 -7.71
N SER A 22 0.09 10.85 -7.97
CA SER A 22 0.63 11.77 -8.96
C SER A 22 0.91 13.13 -8.37
N CYS A 23 2.06 13.72 -8.75
CA CYS A 23 2.42 15.10 -8.47
C CYS A 23 3.21 15.64 -9.68
N GLY A 24 2.67 16.64 -10.37
CA GLY A 24 3.26 17.10 -11.62
C GLY A 24 3.35 15.98 -12.64
N ASP A 25 4.53 15.79 -13.20
CA ASP A 25 4.82 14.72 -14.17
C ASP A 25 5.32 13.42 -13.50
N THR A 26 5.34 13.38 -12.17
CA THR A 26 5.75 12.19 -11.42
C THR A 26 4.52 11.34 -11.07
N HIS A 27 4.50 10.11 -11.54
CA HIS A 27 3.41 9.17 -11.36
C HIS A 27 3.94 7.87 -10.77
N LEU A 28 3.45 7.53 -9.57
CA LEU A 28 3.82 6.31 -8.86
C LEU A 28 2.65 5.33 -8.88
N LEU A 29 2.90 4.09 -9.24
CA LEU A 29 1.98 2.99 -9.00
C LEU A 29 2.43 2.27 -7.74
N ILE A 30 1.54 2.16 -6.74
CA ILE A 30 1.79 1.43 -5.49
C ILE A 30 1.07 0.11 -5.58
N ASP A 31 1.83 -0.97 -5.68
CA ASP A 31 1.41 -2.33 -5.95
C ASP A 31 0.73 -2.52 -7.33
N ALA A 32 0.73 -3.74 -7.82
CA ALA A 32 0.16 -4.15 -9.10
C ALA A 32 -0.58 -5.49 -8.94
N GLY A 33 -1.49 -5.52 -7.97
CA GLY A 33 -2.20 -6.74 -7.55
C GLY A 33 -3.50 -7.01 -8.29
N ILE A 34 -3.77 -6.32 -9.39
CA ILE A 34 -4.88 -6.56 -10.32
C ILE A 34 -4.33 -6.80 -11.72
N SER A 35 -5.16 -7.26 -12.64
CA SER A 35 -4.69 -7.53 -14.00
C SER A 35 -4.10 -6.28 -14.67
N CYS A 36 -3.09 -6.49 -15.50
CA CYS A 36 -2.50 -5.41 -16.29
C CYS A 36 -3.55 -4.67 -17.13
N ARG A 37 -4.55 -5.38 -17.63
CA ARG A 37 -5.69 -4.78 -18.35
C ARG A 37 -6.45 -3.79 -17.48
N ARG A 38 -6.74 -4.14 -16.23
CA ARG A 38 -7.44 -3.25 -15.29
C ARG A 38 -6.57 -2.05 -14.91
N ILE A 39 -5.27 -2.26 -14.68
CA ILE A 39 -4.33 -1.16 -14.40
C ILE A 39 -4.30 -0.19 -15.57
N THR A 40 -4.13 -0.70 -16.78
CA THR A 40 -4.07 0.13 -18.00
C THR A 40 -5.36 0.93 -18.23
N ALA A 41 -6.52 0.30 -18.02
CA ALA A 41 -7.82 0.98 -18.13
C ALA A 41 -7.96 2.10 -17.09
N ALA A 42 -7.57 1.84 -15.84
CA ALA A 42 -7.63 2.84 -14.78
C ALA A 42 -6.66 4.00 -15.02
N LEU A 43 -5.44 3.73 -15.48
CA LEU A 43 -4.48 4.77 -15.88
C LEU A 43 -5.04 5.65 -16.99
N LYS A 44 -5.71 5.05 -17.98
CA LYS A 44 -6.35 5.79 -19.09
C LYS A 44 -7.41 6.76 -18.60
N GLU A 45 -8.21 6.39 -17.62
CA GLU A 45 -9.20 7.28 -16.99
C GLU A 45 -8.55 8.50 -16.33
N LEU A 46 -7.28 8.35 -15.88
CA LEU A 46 -6.48 9.44 -15.31
C LEU A 46 -5.68 10.22 -16.38
N GLY A 47 -5.87 9.90 -17.65
CA GLY A 47 -5.11 10.50 -18.75
C GLY A 47 -3.69 9.98 -18.91
N LEU A 48 -3.40 8.80 -18.35
CA LEU A 48 -2.06 8.19 -18.32
C LEU A 48 -2.02 6.87 -19.10
N THR A 49 -0.79 6.49 -19.43
CA THR A 49 -0.46 5.16 -19.95
C THR A 49 0.60 4.52 -19.05
N PRO A 50 0.83 3.21 -19.12
CA PRO A 50 1.93 2.58 -18.36
C PRO A 50 3.32 3.21 -18.63
N ALA A 51 3.52 3.77 -19.83
CA ALA A 51 4.78 4.45 -20.17
C ALA A 51 5.00 5.76 -19.38
N ASP A 52 3.93 6.36 -18.85
CA ASP A 52 4.01 7.59 -18.05
C ASP A 52 4.40 7.32 -16.59
N LEU A 53 4.44 6.06 -16.15
CA LEU A 53 4.84 5.72 -14.79
C LEU A 53 6.31 6.06 -14.54
N THR A 54 6.57 6.80 -13.48
CA THR A 54 7.92 7.14 -13.01
C THR A 54 8.56 5.99 -12.25
N ALA A 55 7.77 5.30 -11.45
CA ALA A 55 8.18 4.12 -10.68
C ALA A 55 6.98 3.27 -10.26
N ILE A 56 7.24 2.01 -9.98
CA ILE A 56 6.32 1.10 -9.32
C ILE A 56 6.90 0.79 -7.93
N LEU A 57 6.10 1.05 -6.89
CA LEU A 57 6.45 0.76 -5.51
C LEU A 57 5.76 -0.54 -5.09
N ILE A 58 6.52 -1.50 -4.57
CA ILE A 58 5.97 -2.78 -4.11
C ILE A 58 6.10 -2.88 -2.60
N THR A 59 4.96 -3.12 -1.92
CA THR A 59 4.91 -3.29 -0.46
C THR A 59 5.41 -4.66 -0.03
N HIS A 60 5.01 -5.70 -0.72
CA HIS A 60 5.42 -7.10 -0.51
C HIS A 60 4.97 -7.99 -1.68
N THR A 61 5.31 -9.27 -1.66
CA THR A 61 5.18 -10.18 -2.82
C THR A 61 3.99 -11.13 -2.78
N HIS A 62 2.99 -10.91 -1.94
CA HIS A 62 1.75 -11.67 -2.03
C HIS A 62 1.05 -11.43 -3.37
N SER A 63 0.33 -12.42 -3.87
CA SER A 63 -0.25 -12.38 -5.23
C SER A 63 -1.22 -11.22 -5.45
N ASP A 64 -1.97 -10.84 -4.43
CA ASP A 64 -2.89 -9.70 -4.46
C ASP A 64 -2.20 -8.33 -4.49
N HIS A 65 -0.85 -8.30 -4.51
CA HIS A 65 -0.03 -7.10 -4.67
C HIS A 65 0.86 -7.12 -5.91
N ILE A 66 1.06 -8.26 -6.56
CA ILE A 66 1.96 -8.38 -7.73
C ILE A 66 1.39 -9.17 -8.91
N SER A 67 0.15 -9.64 -8.87
CA SER A 67 -0.41 -10.53 -9.91
C SER A 67 -0.40 -9.94 -11.33
N GLY A 68 -0.50 -8.63 -11.48
CA GLY A 68 -0.44 -7.93 -12.78
C GLY A 68 0.96 -7.47 -13.20
N LEU A 69 1.94 -7.61 -12.32
CA LEU A 69 3.26 -7.00 -12.48
C LEU A 69 4.01 -7.53 -13.71
N ASN A 70 4.06 -8.84 -13.90
CA ASN A 70 4.82 -9.45 -14.99
C ASN A 70 4.38 -8.94 -16.38
N THR A 71 3.08 -8.81 -16.59
CA THR A 71 2.53 -8.29 -17.84
C THR A 71 2.74 -6.77 -17.95
N LEU A 72 2.57 -6.03 -16.84
CA LEU A 72 2.75 -4.58 -16.80
C LEU A 72 4.18 -4.17 -17.15
N LEU A 73 5.17 -4.92 -16.71
CA LEU A 73 6.60 -4.64 -16.98
C LEU A 73 6.96 -4.62 -18.46
N LYS A 74 6.16 -5.26 -19.30
CA LYS A 74 6.32 -5.22 -20.76
C LYS A 74 5.83 -3.92 -21.39
N LYS A 75 5.08 -3.12 -20.65
CA LYS A 75 4.43 -1.87 -21.10
C LYS A 75 5.05 -0.61 -20.51
N THR A 76 6.00 -0.75 -19.63
CA THR A 76 6.70 0.37 -18.99
C THR A 76 8.18 0.06 -18.83
N THR A 77 8.99 1.10 -18.74
CA THR A 77 10.45 0.99 -18.53
C THR A 77 10.89 1.51 -17.18
N CYS A 78 9.94 1.95 -16.34
CA CYS A 78 10.25 2.54 -15.03
C CYS A 78 10.88 1.53 -14.05
N PRO A 79 11.65 2.01 -13.06
CA PRO A 79 12.18 1.16 -12.01
C PRO A 79 11.08 0.65 -11.06
N LEU A 80 11.37 -0.47 -10.40
CA LEU A 80 10.60 -1.00 -9.28
C LEU A 80 11.35 -0.74 -7.98
N LEU A 81 10.67 -0.10 -7.05
CA LEU A 81 11.20 0.25 -5.75
C LEU A 81 10.53 -0.62 -4.68
N ALA A 82 11.35 -1.25 -3.86
CA ALA A 82 10.92 -2.06 -2.74
C ALA A 82 12.05 -2.13 -1.71
N THR A 83 11.79 -2.69 -0.53
CA THR A 83 12.88 -2.98 0.40
C THR A 83 13.84 -4.00 -0.21
N PRO A 84 15.11 -4.04 0.20
CA PRO A 84 16.09 -4.99 -0.36
C PRO A 84 15.63 -6.44 -0.28
N ARG A 85 14.95 -6.81 0.79
CA ARG A 85 14.44 -8.17 0.96
C ARG A 85 13.28 -8.48 0.01
N THR A 86 12.36 -7.56 -0.18
CA THR A 86 11.30 -7.69 -1.19
C THR A 86 11.86 -7.76 -2.60
N CYS A 87 12.92 -7.00 -2.90
CA CYS A 87 13.61 -7.10 -4.19
C CYS A 87 14.16 -8.51 -4.44
N ARG A 88 14.76 -9.16 -3.44
CA ARG A 88 15.23 -10.56 -3.56
C ARG A 88 14.09 -11.53 -3.84
N GLU A 89 12.93 -11.35 -3.17
CA GLU A 89 11.74 -12.16 -3.43
C GLU A 89 11.20 -11.94 -4.85
N LEU A 90 11.14 -10.71 -5.32
CA LEU A 90 10.72 -10.37 -6.69
C LEU A 90 11.64 -10.99 -7.73
N SER A 91 12.95 -10.94 -7.52
CA SER A 91 13.95 -11.55 -8.40
C SER A 91 13.69 -13.06 -8.61
N CYS A 92 13.23 -13.75 -7.58
CA CYS A 92 12.89 -15.19 -7.65
C CYS A 92 11.54 -15.47 -8.31
N ARG A 93 10.62 -14.49 -8.35
CA ARG A 93 9.23 -14.70 -8.77
C ARG A 93 8.92 -14.14 -10.16
N VAL A 94 9.65 -13.13 -10.60
CA VAL A 94 9.40 -12.43 -11.86
C VAL A 94 10.65 -12.46 -12.72
N GLU A 95 10.56 -13.16 -13.84
CA GLU A 95 11.69 -13.30 -14.78
C GLU A 95 12.11 -11.95 -15.38
N GLY A 96 13.41 -11.72 -15.44
CA GLY A 96 13.98 -10.53 -16.10
C GLY A 96 13.81 -9.21 -15.34
N ILE A 97 13.34 -9.25 -14.09
CA ILE A 97 13.07 -8.05 -13.30
C ILE A 97 14.34 -7.38 -12.72
N ASP A 98 15.45 -8.11 -12.62
CA ASP A 98 16.64 -7.70 -11.85
C ASP A 98 17.20 -6.34 -12.26
N THR A 99 17.23 -6.04 -13.54
CA THR A 99 17.74 -4.75 -14.05
C THR A 99 16.84 -3.55 -13.73
N ARG A 100 15.63 -3.81 -13.24
CA ARG A 100 14.61 -2.81 -12.91
C ARG A 100 14.46 -2.56 -11.41
N LEU A 101 15.00 -3.48 -10.59
CA LEU A 101 14.85 -3.44 -9.15
C LEU A 101 15.77 -2.39 -8.52
N MET A 102 15.21 -1.60 -7.61
CA MET A 102 15.92 -0.65 -6.76
C MET A 102 15.51 -0.90 -5.30
N GLY A 103 16.44 -1.43 -4.51
CA GLY A 103 16.22 -1.68 -3.09
C GLY A 103 16.35 -0.40 -2.27
N LEU A 104 15.32 -0.08 -1.48
CA LEU A 104 15.29 1.08 -0.60
C LEU A 104 15.26 0.68 0.85
N ASP A 105 16.25 1.12 1.62
CA ASP A 105 16.30 1.05 3.08
C ASP A 105 16.37 2.44 3.72
N SER A 106 16.45 3.49 2.91
CA SER A 106 16.52 4.90 3.32
C SER A 106 15.71 5.78 2.37
N PRO A 107 15.36 7.02 2.76
CA PRO A 107 14.61 7.93 1.90
C PRO A 107 15.34 8.27 0.60
N ILE A 108 14.58 8.38 -0.47
CA ILE A 108 15.05 8.90 -1.77
C ILE A 108 14.05 9.89 -2.36
N THR A 109 14.51 10.70 -3.31
CA THR A 109 13.67 11.60 -4.12
C THR A 109 13.61 11.11 -5.55
N LEU A 110 12.40 11.01 -6.11
CA LEU A 110 12.14 10.83 -7.53
C LEU A 110 11.18 11.91 -8.02
N GLY A 111 11.63 12.72 -8.99
CA GLY A 111 10.84 13.85 -9.47
C GLY A 111 10.45 14.78 -8.33
N GLU A 112 9.15 15.00 -8.17
CA GLU A 112 8.56 15.88 -7.15
C GLU A 112 8.20 15.16 -5.85
N ILE A 113 8.60 13.90 -5.68
CA ILE A 113 8.19 13.07 -4.54
C ILE A 113 9.38 12.54 -3.76
N ASP A 114 9.40 12.85 -2.46
CA ASP A 114 10.28 12.20 -1.50
C ASP A 114 9.60 10.94 -0.97
N MET A 115 10.32 9.82 -0.99
CA MET A 115 9.77 8.50 -0.64
C MET A 115 10.55 7.86 0.49
N GLN A 116 9.82 7.31 1.45
CA GLN A 116 10.41 6.54 2.55
C GLN A 116 9.61 5.27 2.80
N PRO A 117 10.26 4.08 2.76
CA PRO A 117 9.61 2.85 3.16
C PRO A 117 9.42 2.82 4.68
N ILE A 118 8.30 2.25 5.12
CA ILE A 118 7.95 2.07 6.53
C ILE A 118 7.80 0.57 6.78
N PRO A 119 8.69 -0.07 7.55
CA PRO A 119 8.57 -1.48 7.87
C PRO A 119 7.20 -1.82 8.47
N THR A 120 6.58 -2.87 7.97
CA THR A 120 5.33 -3.45 8.49
C THR A 120 5.59 -4.84 9.05
N SER A 121 4.66 -5.34 9.87
CA SER A 121 4.71 -6.69 10.42
C SER A 121 3.70 -7.58 9.70
N HIS A 122 4.19 -8.36 8.75
CA HIS A 122 3.40 -9.24 7.92
C HIS A 122 4.13 -10.54 7.63
N ASP A 123 3.41 -11.58 7.19
CA ASP A 123 4.00 -12.88 6.83
C ASP A 123 4.67 -12.87 5.45
N ALA A 124 5.23 -11.75 5.09
CA ALA A 124 6.06 -11.52 3.91
C ALA A 124 7.30 -10.75 4.35
N PRO A 125 8.47 -11.39 4.39
CA PRO A 125 9.70 -10.74 4.86
C PRO A 125 10.06 -9.50 4.04
N GLY A 126 10.34 -8.40 4.75
CA GLY A 126 10.67 -7.12 4.12
C GLY A 126 9.46 -6.30 3.71
N SER A 127 8.25 -6.70 4.10
CA SER A 127 7.03 -5.91 3.83
C SER A 127 7.15 -4.48 4.37
N CYS A 128 6.59 -3.53 3.64
CA CYS A 128 6.60 -2.12 4.02
C CYS A 128 5.31 -1.40 3.60
N GLY A 129 5.04 -0.28 4.30
CA GLY A 129 4.23 0.80 3.80
C GLY A 129 5.11 1.92 3.28
N TRP A 130 4.53 3.09 3.05
CA TRP A 130 5.22 4.23 2.45
C TRP A 130 4.81 5.56 3.10
N ARG A 131 5.78 6.46 3.26
CA ARG A 131 5.55 7.88 3.41
C ARG A 131 6.03 8.58 2.13
N LEU A 132 5.16 9.40 1.55
CA LEU A 132 5.39 10.07 0.27
C LEU A 132 5.13 11.57 0.48
N ASP A 133 6.18 12.37 0.41
CA ASP A 133 6.11 13.82 0.64
C ASP A 133 6.27 14.58 -0.68
N THR A 134 5.42 15.58 -0.88
CA THR A 134 5.45 16.50 -2.02
C THR A 134 5.35 17.94 -1.53
N GLU A 135 5.56 18.92 -2.41
CA GLU A 135 5.36 20.34 -2.05
C GLU A 135 3.91 20.67 -1.67
N SER A 136 2.93 19.92 -2.18
CA SER A 136 1.50 20.21 -1.94
C SER A 136 0.89 19.40 -0.81
N GLY A 137 1.62 18.44 -0.24
CA GLY A 137 1.14 17.61 0.85
C GLY A 137 1.87 16.29 0.97
N SER A 138 1.60 15.59 2.05
CA SER A 138 2.21 14.30 2.38
C SER A 138 1.17 13.19 2.49
N VAL A 139 1.53 12.00 2.04
CA VAL A 139 0.67 10.83 1.98
C VAL A 139 1.32 9.66 2.71
N GLY A 140 0.56 9.02 3.58
CA GLY A 140 0.93 7.77 4.23
C GLY A 140 0.19 6.59 3.62
N PHE A 141 0.88 5.46 3.55
CA PHE A 141 0.35 4.17 3.11
C PHE A 141 0.71 3.11 4.13
N LEU A 142 -0.27 2.53 4.80
CA LEU A 142 -0.04 1.47 5.79
C LEU A 142 -1.11 0.40 5.64
N THR A 143 -0.76 -0.66 4.93
CA THR A 143 -1.59 -1.86 4.75
C THR A 143 -0.77 -3.10 5.04
N ASP A 144 -1.46 -4.22 5.28
CA ASP A 144 -0.82 -5.52 5.54
C ASP A 144 0.17 -5.48 6.70
N THR A 145 -0.35 -5.18 7.88
CA THR A 145 0.40 -5.20 9.12
C THR A 145 -0.46 -5.74 10.26
N GLY A 146 0.10 -6.63 11.07
CA GLY A 146 -0.60 -7.21 12.22
C GLY A 146 -0.77 -6.22 13.38
N TYR A 147 0.08 -5.21 13.44
CA TYR A 147 0.03 -4.11 14.41
C TYR A 147 0.71 -2.86 13.83
N VAL A 148 0.45 -1.70 14.44
CA VAL A 148 1.14 -0.46 14.06
C VAL A 148 2.56 -0.53 14.61
N THR A 149 3.56 -0.63 13.71
CA THR A 149 4.97 -0.74 14.09
C THR A 149 5.51 0.54 14.71
N ASP A 150 6.60 0.45 15.46
CA ASP A 150 7.28 1.62 16.02
C ASP A 150 7.71 2.60 14.93
N GLU A 151 8.16 2.09 13.79
CA GLU A 151 8.53 2.90 12.62
C GLU A 151 7.31 3.65 12.05
N ALA A 152 6.14 3.00 11.99
CA ALA A 152 4.92 3.67 11.55
C ALA A 152 4.47 4.76 12.54
N LEU A 153 4.62 4.52 13.84
CA LEU A 153 4.33 5.51 14.89
C LEU A 153 5.26 6.71 14.82
N ASP A 154 6.50 6.52 14.38
CA ASP A 154 7.49 7.60 14.24
C ASP A 154 7.33 8.38 12.93
N LEU A 155 7.00 7.70 11.82
CA LEU A 155 7.08 8.26 10.47
C LEU A 155 5.77 8.78 9.91
N LEU A 156 4.62 8.28 10.35
CA LEU A 156 3.33 8.67 9.79
C LEU A 156 2.67 9.88 10.46
N PRO A 157 2.82 10.16 11.76
CA PRO A 157 2.28 11.41 12.32
C PRO A 157 2.84 12.63 11.60
N GLY A 158 1.95 13.54 11.22
CA GLY A 158 2.29 14.74 10.45
C GLY A 158 1.96 14.66 8.96
N VAL A 159 1.58 13.49 8.43
CA VAL A 159 1.09 13.39 7.05
C VAL A 159 -0.32 13.97 6.93
N ASP A 160 -0.64 14.48 5.74
CA ASP A 160 -1.93 15.13 5.48
C ASP A 160 -3.03 14.12 5.14
N PHE A 161 -2.69 13.09 4.40
CA PHE A 161 -3.59 12.04 3.89
C PHE A 161 -3.00 10.67 4.19
N VAL A 162 -3.84 9.74 4.67
CA VAL A 162 -3.40 8.37 4.98
C VAL A 162 -4.35 7.35 4.39
N ILE A 163 -3.79 6.34 3.73
CA ILE A 163 -4.49 5.09 3.44
C ILE A 163 -4.07 4.08 4.50
N LEU A 164 -5.02 3.70 5.33
CA LEU A 164 -4.80 2.89 6.54
C LEU A 164 -5.62 1.60 6.48
N GLU A 165 -4.97 0.47 6.70
CA GLU A 165 -5.65 -0.81 6.82
C GLU A 165 -6.67 -0.79 7.97
N SER A 166 -7.89 -1.29 7.67
CA SER A 166 -8.92 -1.61 8.64
C SER A 166 -9.57 -2.91 8.19
N ASN A 167 -8.88 -4.03 8.45
CA ASN A 167 -9.17 -5.28 7.76
C ASN A 167 -10.41 -5.99 8.26
N HIS A 168 -10.58 -6.10 9.58
CA HIS A 168 -11.64 -6.93 10.17
C HIS A 168 -12.17 -6.36 11.48
N ASP A 169 -13.44 -6.66 11.71
CA ASP A 169 -14.05 -6.63 13.03
C ASP A 169 -13.69 -7.92 13.77
N VAL A 170 -13.14 -7.81 14.97
CA VAL A 170 -12.62 -8.97 15.72
C VAL A 170 -13.72 -9.96 16.03
N GLU A 171 -14.90 -9.49 16.47
CA GLU A 171 -16.04 -10.35 16.81
C GLU A 171 -16.54 -11.10 15.57
N SER A 172 -16.70 -10.40 14.45
CA SER A 172 -17.12 -11.01 13.17
C SER A 172 -16.13 -12.07 12.70
N LEU A 173 -14.83 -11.82 12.81
CA LEU A 173 -13.80 -12.80 12.46
C LEU A 173 -13.86 -14.02 13.37
N CYS A 174 -13.93 -13.82 14.68
CA CYS A 174 -13.93 -14.90 15.66
C CYS A 174 -15.18 -15.79 15.57
N SER A 175 -16.35 -15.20 15.36
CA SER A 175 -17.63 -15.91 15.24
C SER A 175 -17.92 -16.43 13.83
N GLY A 176 -17.19 -15.96 12.83
CA GLY A 176 -17.42 -16.28 11.43
C GLY A 176 -16.93 -17.68 11.01
N PRO A 177 -17.14 -18.03 9.72
CA PRO A 177 -16.93 -19.41 9.22
C PRO A 177 -15.48 -19.77 8.90
N TYR A 178 -14.54 -18.85 9.04
CA TYR A 178 -13.13 -19.13 8.72
C TYR A 178 -12.57 -20.25 9.61
N PRO A 179 -11.73 -21.13 9.06
CA PRO A 179 -11.02 -22.14 9.83
C PRO A 179 -10.17 -21.51 10.94
N TYR A 180 -10.01 -22.23 12.06
CA TYR A 180 -9.27 -21.73 13.22
C TYR A 180 -7.86 -21.24 12.87
N TYR A 181 -7.11 -21.99 12.05
CA TYR A 181 -5.76 -21.59 11.66
C TYR A 181 -5.71 -20.26 10.91
N LEU A 182 -6.73 -19.98 10.09
CA LEU A 182 -6.82 -18.72 9.35
C LEU A 182 -7.18 -17.55 10.26
N LYS A 183 -8.08 -17.76 11.20
CA LYS A 183 -8.39 -16.77 12.25
C LYS A 183 -7.13 -16.40 13.04
N GLN A 184 -6.36 -17.39 13.47
CA GLN A 184 -5.11 -17.17 14.20
C GLN A 184 -4.06 -16.42 13.35
N ARG A 185 -3.96 -16.73 12.07
CA ARG A 185 -3.07 -16.02 11.14
C ARG A 185 -3.45 -14.55 11.01
N ILE A 186 -4.73 -14.25 10.84
CA ILE A 186 -5.25 -12.89 10.67
C ILE A 186 -5.07 -12.06 11.96
N LEU A 187 -5.39 -12.64 13.11
CA LEU A 187 -5.25 -12.00 14.42
C LEU A 187 -3.81 -11.86 14.91
N GLY A 188 -2.89 -12.62 14.33
CA GLY A 188 -1.49 -12.67 14.76
C GLY A 188 -0.72 -11.38 14.47
N LEU A 189 0.47 -11.28 15.07
CA LEU A 189 1.36 -10.12 14.90
C LEU A 189 1.83 -9.90 13.46
N GLN A 190 1.73 -10.91 12.61
CA GLN A 190 2.07 -10.84 11.18
C GLN A 190 0.82 -10.97 10.28
N GLY A 191 -0.34 -10.71 10.83
CA GLY A 191 -1.62 -10.77 10.14
C GLY A 191 -2.03 -9.42 9.55
N HIS A 192 -3.20 -8.97 9.98
CA HIS A 192 -3.82 -7.73 9.50
C HIS A 192 -4.29 -6.87 10.67
N LEU A 193 -4.37 -5.57 10.45
CA LEU A 193 -4.81 -4.60 11.43
C LEU A 193 -6.33 -4.67 11.60
N CYS A 194 -6.80 -4.87 12.83
CA CYS A 194 -8.23 -4.85 13.14
C CYS A 194 -8.80 -3.41 13.13
N ASN A 195 -10.12 -3.29 13.09
CA ASN A 195 -10.80 -2.00 13.07
C ASN A 195 -10.46 -1.14 14.28
N GLU A 196 -10.39 -1.73 15.47
CA GLU A 196 -10.12 -1.02 16.72
C GLU A 196 -8.70 -0.42 16.75
N ASP A 197 -7.70 -1.19 16.34
CA ASP A 197 -6.31 -0.72 16.27
C ASP A 197 -6.15 0.35 15.19
N ALA A 198 -6.82 0.18 14.04
CA ALA A 198 -6.87 1.20 12.99
C ALA A 198 -7.49 2.50 13.50
N ALA A 199 -8.59 2.42 14.25
CA ALA A 199 -9.26 3.59 14.82
C ALA A 199 -8.37 4.33 15.82
N GLN A 200 -7.65 3.63 16.68
CA GLN A 200 -6.70 4.25 17.62
C GLN A 200 -5.59 4.99 16.88
N PHE A 201 -5.03 4.38 15.86
CA PHE A 201 -3.99 5.04 15.07
C PHE A 201 -4.54 6.21 14.25
N ALA A 202 -5.75 6.09 13.70
CA ALA A 202 -6.43 7.17 13.00
C ALA A 202 -6.60 8.42 13.88
N VAL A 203 -6.96 8.24 15.16
CA VAL A 203 -7.03 9.35 16.13
C VAL A 203 -5.67 10.01 16.29
N THR A 204 -4.62 9.23 16.49
CA THR A 204 -3.24 9.76 16.60
C THR A 204 -2.85 10.55 15.34
N LEU A 205 -3.15 10.04 14.16
CA LEU A 205 -2.85 10.73 12.89
C LEU A 205 -3.64 12.04 12.76
N ALA A 206 -4.93 12.03 13.09
CA ALA A 206 -5.78 13.22 13.06
C ALA A 206 -5.30 14.30 14.05
N GLU A 207 -4.94 13.92 15.27
CA GLU A 207 -4.37 14.81 16.27
C GLU A 207 -3.04 15.42 15.83
N ASN A 208 -2.32 14.79 14.93
CA ASN A 208 -1.05 15.26 14.36
C ASN A 208 -1.21 15.90 12.97
N GLY A 209 -2.43 16.23 12.55
CA GLY A 209 -2.70 17.07 11.39
C GLY A 209 -3.22 16.36 10.13
N ALA A 210 -3.44 15.06 10.16
CA ALA A 210 -4.07 14.37 9.02
C ALA A 210 -5.50 14.89 8.82
N SER A 211 -5.78 15.41 7.63
CA SER A 211 -7.10 15.92 7.26
C SER A 211 -8.01 14.83 6.72
N ASP A 212 -7.43 13.82 6.10
CA ASP A 212 -8.14 12.75 5.43
C ASP A 212 -7.51 11.39 5.74
N ILE A 213 -8.33 10.45 6.19
CA ILE A 213 -7.94 9.08 6.46
C ILE A 213 -8.90 8.16 5.70
N VAL A 214 -8.37 7.39 4.77
CA VAL A 214 -9.11 6.40 4.00
C VAL A 214 -8.84 5.03 4.59
N LEU A 215 -9.89 4.38 5.09
CA LEU A 215 -9.81 3.00 5.55
C LEU A 215 -9.81 2.06 4.34
N ALA A 216 -8.86 1.17 4.29
CA ALA A 216 -8.61 0.31 3.15
C ALA A 216 -8.40 -1.15 3.57
N HIS A 217 -8.28 -2.04 2.57
CA HIS A 217 -7.99 -3.45 2.78
C HIS A 217 -9.01 -4.16 3.69
N LEU A 218 -10.30 -3.82 3.54
CA LEU A 218 -11.37 -4.41 4.31
C LEU A 218 -11.64 -5.85 3.86
N SER A 219 -11.74 -6.76 4.82
CA SER A 219 -12.20 -8.14 4.58
C SER A 219 -13.65 -8.14 4.09
N ARG A 220 -13.95 -8.90 3.04
CA ARG A 220 -15.32 -9.05 2.54
C ARG A 220 -16.20 -9.84 3.51
N ASP A 221 -15.63 -10.81 4.19
CA ASP A 221 -16.37 -11.77 5.03
C ASP A 221 -16.44 -11.34 6.50
N ASN A 222 -15.47 -10.54 6.97
CA ASN A 222 -15.30 -10.23 8.39
C ASN A 222 -15.35 -8.74 8.69
N ASN A 223 -15.84 -7.93 7.77
CA ASN A 223 -15.93 -6.49 7.92
C ASN A 223 -17.02 -5.90 7.03
N THR A 224 -17.38 -4.65 7.33
CA THR A 224 -18.16 -3.78 6.45
C THR A 224 -17.63 -2.36 6.57
N PRO A 225 -17.86 -1.48 5.58
CA PRO A 225 -17.51 -0.05 5.72
C PRO A 225 -18.10 0.59 6.96
N THR A 226 -19.34 0.25 7.32
CA THR A 226 -20.01 0.77 8.52
C THR A 226 -19.30 0.32 9.80
N MET A 227 -18.91 -0.96 9.91
CA MET A 227 -18.16 -1.46 11.06
C MET A 227 -16.82 -0.76 11.21
N ALA A 228 -16.08 -0.60 10.11
CA ALA A 228 -14.79 0.07 10.12
C ALA A 228 -14.90 1.55 10.52
N LEU A 229 -15.94 2.25 10.06
CA LEU A 229 -16.15 3.66 10.39
C LEU A 229 -16.66 3.88 11.82
N ASN A 230 -17.31 2.89 12.42
CA ASN A 230 -17.88 3.00 13.76
C ASN A 230 -16.94 2.48 14.87
N ALA A 231 -15.81 1.92 14.49
CA ALA A 231 -14.80 1.51 15.46
C ALA A 231 -14.06 2.73 16.01
#